data_ae6fb1c7561a9ba3524b2dc51807fdbe
#
_entry.id   ae6fb1c7561a9ba3524b2dc51807fdbe
#
_cell.length_a   1.000
_cell.length_b   1.000
_cell.length_c   1.000
_cell.angle_alpha   90.00
_cell.angle_beta   90.00
_cell.angle_gamma   90.00
#
_symmetry.space_group_name_H-M   'P 1'
#
loop_
_entity.id
_entity.type
_entity.pdbx_description
1 polymer ?
#
loop_
_entity_poly.entity_id
_entity_poly.type
_entity_poly.pdbx_seq_one_letter_code
_entity_poly.pdbx_strand_id
1 'polypeptide(L)'
;TLGAGIIVLWIIGLVLLAKRELYVGEPEQMTEAALLVVPGTAYYEVMNGDERAGWASSTIDTSITGISVHDVLILDAPDSGASKRLAARAQVTLTPGLRLTGFVFELGGDHGPYRVTGKMSQDTLLELITLAGKAHPDTETVRVHRTVFWPTAVALALALAARPKIGRTYRYSIYDPTTGTPEEIQLAVGAE
;
A
#
# COMPACT_ATOMS: atom_id res chain seq x y z
N THR A 1 27.62 -33.53 -32.26
CA THR A 1 26.22 -33.30 -31.81
C THR A 1 26.06 -33.39 -30.29
N LEU A 2 26.90 -34.18 -29.55
CA LEU A 2 26.84 -34.27 -28.09
C LEU A 2 27.23 -32.96 -27.39
N GLY A 3 28.21 -32.22 -27.91
CA GLY A 3 28.67 -30.94 -27.35
C GLY A 3 27.64 -29.83 -27.35
N ALA A 4 26.79 -29.78 -28.42
CA ALA A 4 25.73 -28.77 -28.50
C ALA A 4 24.63 -28.99 -27.43
N GLY A 5 24.31 -30.25 -27.13
CA GLY A 5 23.33 -30.61 -26.09
C GLY A 5 23.78 -30.18 -24.70
N ILE A 6 25.08 -30.34 -24.39
CA ILE A 6 25.65 -29.94 -23.08
C ILE A 6 25.62 -28.43 -22.92
N ILE A 7 25.94 -27.66 -23.98
CA ILE A 7 25.93 -26.20 -23.96
C ILE A 7 24.49 -25.65 -23.75
N VAL A 8 23.50 -26.25 -24.43
CA VAL A 8 22.09 -25.86 -24.25
C VAL A 8 21.62 -26.15 -22.83
N LEU A 9 21.97 -27.31 -22.27
CA LEU A 9 21.62 -27.68 -20.89
C LEU A 9 22.29 -26.76 -19.87
N TRP A 10 23.51 -26.31 -20.14
CA TRP A 10 24.27 -25.36 -19.33
C TRP A 10 23.63 -23.94 -19.36
N ILE A 11 23.22 -23.48 -20.55
CA ILE A 11 22.53 -22.19 -20.71
C ILE A 11 21.17 -22.22 -19.98
N ILE A 12 20.41 -23.32 -20.11
CA ILE A 12 19.14 -23.48 -19.38
C ILE A 12 19.39 -23.45 -17.87
N GLY A 13 20.40 -24.17 -17.39
CA GLY A 13 20.80 -24.16 -15.97
C GLY A 13 21.18 -22.75 -15.47
N LEU A 14 21.97 -22.01 -16.25
CA LEU A 14 22.34 -20.63 -15.95
C LEU A 14 21.13 -19.67 -15.95
N VAL A 15 20.21 -19.82 -16.89
CA VAL A 15 18.97 -19.02 -16.95
C VAL A 15 18.06 -19.32 -15.76
N LEU A 16 17.97 -20.60 -15.34
CA LEU A 16 17.20 -21.00 -14.16
C LEU A 16 17.87 -20.51 -12.86
N LEU A 17 19.21 -20.56 -12.79
CA LEU A 17 19.96 -20.03 -11.65
C LEU A 17 19.86 -18.50 -11.58
N ALA A 18 20.02 -17.82 -12.71
CA ALA A 18 19.84 -16.37 -12.80
C ALA A 18 18.41 -15.94 -12.47
N LYS A 19 17.38 -16.68 -12.92
CA LYS A 19 16.00 -16.47 -12.46
C LYS A 19 15.85 -16.68 -10.96
N ARG A 20 16.47 -17.67 -10.38
CA ARG A 20 16.40 -17.95 -8.95
C ARG A 20 17.14 -16.89 -8.11
N GLU A 21 18.29 -16.37 -8.58
CA GLU A 21 19.07 -15.37 -7.84
C GLU A 21 18.66 -13.93 -8.16
N LEU A 22 18.19 -13.64 -9.39
CA LEU A 22 17.65 -12.31 -9.75
C LEU A 22 16.19 -12.16 -9.33
N TYR A 23 15.46 -13.24 -9.10
CA TYR A 23 14.15 -13.31 -8.46
C TYR A 23 14.27 -13.92 -7.04
N VAL A 24 15.29 -13.56 -6.27
CA VAL A 24 15.18 -13.63 -4.80
C VAL A 24 14.04 -12.71 -4.45
N GLY A 25 12.95 -13.35 -4.05
CA GLY A 25 11.66 -12.70 -4.00
C GLY A 25 11.71 -11.48 -3.09
N GLU A 26 11.19 -10.36 -3.59
CA GLU A 26 10.88 -9.15 -2.81
C GLU A 26 10.37 -9.43 -1.37
N PRO A 27 9.67 -10.55 -1.05
CA PRO A 27 9.21 -10.84 0.30
C PRO A 27 10.29 -11.08 1.36
N GLU A 28 11.40 -11.72 1.01
CA GLU A 28 12.45 -12.05 2.00
C GLU A 28 13.29 -10.84 2.36
N GLN A 29 13.62 -10.01 1.37
CA GLN A 29 14.32 -8.74 1.59
C GLN A 29 13.44 -7.73 2.33
N MET A 30 12.11 -7.72 2.09
CA MET A 30 11.16 -6.90 2.81
C MET A 30 10.97 -7.32 4.26
N THR A 31 11.06 -8.60 4.59
CA THR A 31 10.90 -9.06 5.98
C THR A 31 12.05 -8.58 6.85
N GLU A 32 13.28 -8.59 6.34
CA GLU A 32 14.45 -8.07 7.04
C GLU A 32 14.42 -6.55 7.15
N ALA A 33 13.95 -5.86 6.11
CA ALA A 33 13.80 -4.42 6.09
C ALA A 33 12.71 -3.91 7.05
N ALA A 34 11.62 -4.64 7.23
CA ALA A 34 10.54 -4.26 8.14
C ALA A 34 10.97 -4.23 9.61
N LEU A 35 12.03 -4.97 9.99
CA LEU A 35 12.64 -4.88 11.32
C LEU A 35 13.32 -3.52 11.57
N LEU A 36 13.59 -2.75 10.51
CA LEU A 36 14.18 -1.41 10.58
C LEU A 36 13.14 -0.30 10.68
N VAL A 37 11.84 -0.63 10.59
CA VAL A 37 10.77 0.36 10.73
C VAL A 37 10.71 0.83 12.18
N VAL A 38 11.04 2.09 12.39
CA VAL A 38 10.96 2.72 13.70
C VAL A 38 9.53 3.17 13.94
N PRO A 39 8.89 2.75 15.04
CA PRO A 39 7.58 3.28 15.43
C PRO A 39 7.62 4.80 15.58
N GLY A 40 6.56 5.46 15.17
CA GLY A 40 6.49 6.92 15.28
C GLY A 40 5.30 7.52 14.57
N THR A 41 5.13 8.83 14.75
CA THR A 41 4.08 9.61 14.10
C THR A 41 4.71 10.70 13.24
N ALA A 42 4.29 10.78 11.99
CA ALA A 42 4.61 11.85 11.07
C ALA A 42 3.39 12.73 10.84
N TYR A 43 3.61 14.04 10.74
CA TYR A 43 2.56 15.03 10.46
C TYR A 43 2.88 15.72 9.14
N TYR A 44 1.84 15.94 8.35
CA TYR A 44 1.95 16.53 7.02
C TYR A 44 0.95 17.67 6.89
N GLU A 45 1.37 18.76 6.27
CA GLU A 45 0.51 19.80 5.80
C GLU A 45 0.05 19.47 4.37
N VAL A 46 -1.25 19.57 4.12
CA VAL A 46 -1.83 19.29 2.80
C VAL A 46 -2.05 20.63 2.11
N MET A 47 -1.39 20.80 0.96
CA MET A 47 -1.46 22.03 0.16
C MET A 47 -2.27 21.81 -1.12
N ASN A 48 -2.99 22.81 -1.55
CA ASN A 48 -3.61 22.90 -2.87
C ASN A 48 -3.05 24.12 -3.58
N GLY A 49 -2.05 23.92 -4.42
CA GLY A 49 -1.18 25.00 -4.89
C GLY A 49 -0.42 25.65 -3.73
N ASP A 50 -0.59 26.96 -3.55
CA ASP A 50 0.05 27.72 -2.47
C ASP A 50 -0.84 27.87 -1.22
N GLU A 51 -2.06 27.35 -1.24
CA GLU A 51 -3.00 27.44 -0.13
C GLU A 51 -3.02 26.15 0.69
N ARG A 52 -3.08 26.29 2.00
CA ARG A 52 -3.26 25.16 2.90
C ARG A 52 -4.68 24.61 2.78
N ALA A 53 -4.78 23.35 2.37
CA ALA A 53 -6.04 22.63 2.22
C ALA A 53 -6.40 21.76 3.43
N GLY A 54 -5.42 21.51 4.33
CA GLY A 54 -5.67 20.66 5.48
C GLY A 54 -4.40 20.12 6.12
N TRP A 55 -4.54 19.00 6.83
CA TRP A 55 -3.42 18.29 7.43
C TRP A 55 -3.65 16.79 7.43
N ALA A 56 -2.57 16.03 7.49
CA ALA A 56 -2.58 14.59 7.62
C ALA A 56 -1.60 14.14 8.71
N SER A 57 -1.84 12.97 9.28
CA SER A 57 -0.87 12.29 10.13
C SER A 57 -0.86 10.80 9.82
N SER A 58 0.31 10.19 9.95
CA SER A 58 0.49 8.75 9.85
C SER A 58 1.29 8.26 11.05
N THR A 59 0.70 7.35 11.81
CA THR A 59 1.35 6.69 12.96
C THR A 59 1.63 5.25 12.60
N ILE A 60 2.88 4.85 12.78
CA ILE A 60 3.34 3.47 12.55
C ILE A 60 3.71 2.86 13.88
N ASP A 61 3.11 1.71 14.19
CA ASP A 61 3.47 0.86 15.31
C ASP A 61 3.95 -0.50 14.81
N THR A 62 4.98 -1.03 15.43
CA THR A 62 5.58 -2.31 15.07
C THR A 62 5.41 -3.34 16.18
N SER A 63 5.12 -4.57 15.80
CA SER A 63 5.03 -5.72 16.70
C SER A 63 5.73 -6.94 16.10
N ILE A 64 5.90 -7.97 16.89
CA ILE A 64 6.47 -9.26 16.41
C ILE A 64 5.60 -9.93 15.33
N THR A 65 4.31 -9.60 15.27
CA THR A 65 3.35 -10.22 14.33
C THR A 65 3.09 -9.38 13.10
N GLY A 66 3.49 -8.10 13.08
CA GLY A 66 3.25 -7.21 11.96
C GLY A 66 3.37 -5.73 12.31
N ILE A 67 2.93 -4.93 11.39
CA ILE A 67 2.96 -3.47 11.45
C ILE A 67 1.52 -2.97 11.41
N SER A 68 1.18 -2.03 12.28
CA SER A 68 -0.06 -1.27 12.20
C SER A 68 0.21 0.16 11.77
N VAL A 69 -0.64 0.67 10.88
CA VAL A 69 -0.59 2.06 10.42
C VAL A 69 -1.92 2.72 10.72
N HIS A 70 -1.86 3.90 11.33
CA HIS A 70 -3.03 4.73 11.60
C HIS A 70 -2.89 6.05 10.87
N ASP A 71 -3.67 6.23 9.82
CA ASP A 71 -3.67 7.43 9.00
C ASP A 71 -4.89 8.28 9.33
N VAL A 72 -4.69 9.58 9.42
CA VAL A 72 -5.74 10.60 9.55
C VAL A 72 -5.50 11.68 8.51
N LEU A 73 -6.54 12.02 7.76
CA LEU A 73 -6.53 13.12 6.81
C LEU A 73 -7.73 14.04 7.13
N ILE A 74 -7.47 15.31 7.29
CA ILE A 74 -8.50 16.35 7.44
C ILE A 74 -8.30 17.38 6.34
N LEU A 75 -9.34 17.57 5.51
CA LEU A 75 -9.37 18.57 4.47
C LEU A 75 -10.42 19.60 4.80
N ASP A 76 -10.05 20.86 4.66
CA ASP A 76 -10.96 21.99 4.73
C ASP A 76 -11.33 22.37 3.29
N ALA A 77 -12.50 21.95 2.83
CA ALA A 77 -12.97 22.28 1.49
C ALA A 77 -13.61 23.68 1.51
N PRO A 78 -13.12 24.66 0.74
CA PRO A 78 -13.76 25.94 0.56
C PRO A 78 -15.00 25.73 -0.33
N ASP A 79 -16.15 25.61 0.27
CA ASP A 79 -17.42 25.67 -0.47
C ASP A 79 -18.14 26.96 -0.19
N SER A 80 -18.95 27.42 -1.14
CA SER A 80 -19.65 28.69 -1.18
C SER A 80 -20.51 28.95 0.07
N GLY A 81 -19.89 29.42 1.14
CA GLY A 81 -20.55 29.97 2.32
C GLY A 81 -20.51 29.15 3.61
N ALA A 82 -20.05 27.90 3.61
CA ALA A 82 -19.78 27.13 4.82
C ALA A 82 -18.53 26.31 4.61
N SER A 83 -17.56 26.41 5.52
CA SER A 83 -16.36 25.57 5.51
C SER A 83 -16.78 24.12 5.77
N LYS A 84 -16.75 23.28 4.74
CA LYS A 84 -17.00 21.84 4.86
C LYS A 84 -15.70 21.16 5.20
N ARG A 85 -15.72 20.36 6.25
CA ARG A 85 -14.59 19.56 6.67
C ARG A 85 -14.80 18.11 6.30
N LEU A 86 -13.88 17.55 5.51
CA LEU A 86 -13.81 16.14 5.20
C LEU A 86 -12.78 15.50 6.13
N ALA A 87 -13.15 14.44 6.82
CA ALA A 87 -12.25 13.68 7.67
C ALA A 87 -12.18 12.24 7.19
N ALA A 88 -11.01 11.77 6.82
CA ALA A 88 -10.73 10.37 6.52
C ALA A 88 -9.83 9.77 7.60
N ARG A 89 -10.10 8.52 7.99
CA ARG A 89 -9.29 7.74 8.92
C ARG A 89 -9.09 6.35 8.37
N ALA A 90 -7.88 5.84 8.52
CA ALA A 90 -7.58 4.46 8.19
C ALA A 90 -6.82 3.79 9.34
N GLN A 91 -7.20 2.56 9.65
CA GLN A 91 -6.44 1.63 10.48
C GLN A 91 -6.05 0.47 9.62
N VAL A 92 -4.77 0.22 9.46
CA VAL A 92 -4.23 -0.77 8.53
C VAL A 92 -3.35 -1.74 9.26
N THR A 93 -3.50 -3.01 8.97
CA THR A 93 -2.60 -4.06 9.44
C THR A 93 -1.83 -4.65 8.28
N LEU A 94 -0.52 -4.77 8.47
CA LEU A 94 0.42 -5.25 7.48
C LEU A 94 1.23 -6.41 8.06
N THR A 95 1.66 -7.32 7.19
CA THR A 95 2.70 -8.29 7.57
C THR A 95 4.02 -7.56 7.86
N PRO A 96 5.02 -8.22 8.46
CA PRO A 96 6.38 -7.68 8.54
C PRO A 96 6.97 -7.30 7.17
N GLY A 97 6.54 -7.94 6.08
CA GLY A 97 6.90 -7.59 4.70
C GLY A 97 6.02 -6.51 4.07
N LEU A 98 5.34 -5.70 4.86
CA LEU A 98 4.49 -4.56 4.43
C LEU A 98 3.31 -4.94 3.52
N ARG A 99 2.96 -6.23 3.43
CA ARG A 99 1.78 -6.65 2.68
C ARG A 99 0.52 -6.38 3.47
N LEU A 100 -0.51 -5.92 2.79
CA LEU A 100 -1.82 -5.69 3.39
C LEU A 100 -2.41 -7.01 3.93
N THR A 101 -2.83 -7.02 5.20
CA THR A 101 -3.59 -8.12 5.82
C THR A 101 -5.01 -7.72 6.15
N GLY A 102 -5.23 -6.46 6.45
CA GLY A 102 -6.56 -5.92 6.71
C GLY A 102 -6.54 -4.42 6.89
N PHE A 103 -7.71 -3.81 6.80
CA PHE A 103 -7.88 -2.39 7.06
C PHE A 103 -9.30 -2.06 7.48
N VAL A 104 -9.45 -0.93 8.14
CA VAL A 104 -10.71 -0.21 8.35
C VAL A 104 -10.49 1.21 7.84
N PHE A 105 -11.30 1.63 6.88
CA PHE A 105 -11.32 2.98 6.35
C PHE A 105 -12.65 3.65 6.68
N GLU A 106 -12.60 4.86 7.16
CA GLU A 106 -13.76 5.69 7.50
C GLU A 106 -13.64 7.07 6.85
N LEU A 107 -14.70 7.49 6.20
CA LEU A 107 -14.81 8.81 5.62
C LEU A 107 -16.03 9.51 6.25
N GLY A 108 -15.78 10.60 6.93
CA GLY A 108 -16.81 11.47 7.50
C GLY A 108 -16.98 12.72 6.64
N GLY A 109 -18.23 13.09 6.40
CA GLY A 109 -18.62 14.29 5.64
C GLY A 109 -20.14 14.41 5.58
N ASP A 110 -20.63 15.38 4.82
CA ASP A 110 -22.08 15.71 4.74
C ASP A 110 -22.95 14.62 4.12
N HIS A 111 -22.35 13.65 3.41
CA HIS A 111 -23.08 12.56 2.74
C HIS A 111 -23.35 11.35 3.64
N GLY A 112 -23.11 11.49 4.95
CA GLY A 112 -23.24 10.42 5.93
C GLY A 112 -21.95 9.58 6.09
N PRO A 113 -21.92 8.65 7.06
CA PRO A 113 -20.75 7.83 7.33
C PRO A 113 -20.52 6.83 6.20
N TYR A 114 -19.31 6.84 5.67
CA TYR A 114 -18.81 5.82 4.76
C TYR A 114 -17.72 5.01 5.47
N ARG A 115 -17.88 3.70 5.54
CA ARG A 115 -16.91 2.81 6.17
C ARG A 115 -16.69 1.58 5.31
N VAL A 116 -15.42 1.26 5.08
CA VAL A 116 -14.99 0.03 4.42
C VAL A 116 -14.09 -0.75 5.35
N THR A 117 -14.40 -2.01 5.55
CA THR A 117 -13.52 -2.96 6.25
C THR A 117 -13.05 -3.98 5.25
N GLY A 118 -11.74 -4.14 5.11
CA GLY A 118 -11.12 -5.12 4.23
C GLY A 118 -10.29 -6.13 5.02
N LYS A 119 -10.32 -7.39 4.60
CA LYS A 119 -9.51 -8.47 5.15
C LYS A 119 -8.98 -9.35 4.03
N MET A 120 -7.66 -9.56 4.02
CA MET A 120 -7.05 -10.52 3.10
C MET A 120 -7.33 -11.95 3.55
N SER A 121 -7.85 -12.74 2.62
CA SER A 121 -8.07 -14.19 2.77
C SER A 121 -7.21 -14.90 1.73
N GLN A 122 -6.38 -15.85 2.14
CA GLN A 122 -5.54 -16.67 1.26
C GLN A 122 -4.59 -15.88 0.34
N ASP A 123 -4.06 -14.75 0.78
CA ASP A 123 -3.13 -13.86 0.04
C ASP A 123 -3.62 -13.33 -1.33
N THR A 124 -4.76 -13.79 -1.80
CA THR A 124 -5.28 -13.49 -3.15
C THR A 124 -6.73 -13.01 -3.17
N LEU A 125 -7.43 -13.08 -2.05
CA LEU A 125 -8.81 -12.65 -1.93
C LEU A 125 -8.93 -11.56 -0.88
N LEU A 126 -9.46 -10.43 -1.28
CA LEU A 126 -9.79 -9.31 -0.39
C LEU A 126 -11.30 -9.32 -0.14
N GLU A 127 -11.70 -9.67 1.07
CA GLU A 127 -13.08 -9.61 1.53
C GLU A 127 -13.36 -8.19 2.02
N LEU A 128 -14.39 -7.57 1.47
CA LEU A 128 -14.79 -6.20 1.74
C LEU A 128 -16.18 -6.15 2.35
N ILE A 129 -16.34 -5.32 3.36
CA ILE A 129 -17.62 -4.97 3.96
C ILE A 129 -17.75 -3.46 3.90
N THR A 130 -18.70 -2.97 3.11
CA THR A 130 -18.92 -1.53 2.89
C THR A 130 -20.23 -1.09 3.51
N LEU A 131 -20.16 -0.05 4.34
CA LEU A 131 -21.31 0.67 4.89
C LEU A 131 -21.28 2.09 4.34
N ALA A 132 -22.22 2.41 3.46
CA ALA A 132 -22.30 3.70 2.78
C ALA A 132 -23.69 4.32 3.00
N GLY A 133 -23.99 4.77 4.20
CA GLY A 133 -25.29 5.37 4.53
C GLY A 133 -26.51 4.44 4.39
N LYS A 134 -26.30 3.15 4.13
CA LYS A 134 -27.33 2.14 3.98
C LYS A 134 -27.62 1.44 5.33
N ALA A 135 -28.83 0.90 5.47
CA ALA A 135 -29.21 0.15 6.67
C ALA A 135 -28.46 -1.20 6.81
N HIS A 136 -28.00 -1.75 5.69
CA HIS A 136 -27.26 -3.02 5.65
C HIS A 136 -25.92 -2.83 4.94
N PRO A 137 -24.84 -3.50 5.43
CA PRO A 137 -23.57 -3.49 4.76
C PRO A 137 -23.61 -4.30 3.45
N ASP A 138 -22.93 -3.84 2.44
CA ASP A 138 -22.63 -4.62 1.23
C ASP A 138 -21.36 -5.44 1.47
N THR A 139 -21.36 -6.70 1.06
CA THR A 139 -20.19 -7.59 1.16
C THR A 139 -19.76 -8.01 -0.22
N GLU A 140 -18.48 -7.84 -0.51
CA GLU A 140 -17.88 -8.18 -1.79
C GLU A 140 -16.54 -8.91 -1.56
N THR A 141 -16.16 -9.77 -2.52
CA THR A 141 -14.85 -10.40 -2.53
C THR A 141 -14.13 -10.04 -3.83
N VAL A 142 -13.01 -9.36 -3.70
CA VAL A 142 -12.18 -8.93 -4.82
C VAL A 142 -10.97 -9.85 -4.93
N ARG A 143 -10.73 -10.40 -6.13
CA ARG A 143 -9.53 -11.17 -6.39
C ARG A 143 -8.38 -10.24 -6.72
N VAL A 144 -7.29 -10.36 -5.97
CA VAL A 144 -6.04 -9.63 -6.21
C VAL A 144 -5.00 -10.58 -6.83
N HIS A 145 -4.40 -10.17 -7.93
CA HIS A 145 -3.45 -11.00 -8.69
C HIS A 145 -1.99 -10.76 -8.29
N ARG A 146 -1.75 -9.75 -7.48
CA ARG A 146 -0.41 -9.34 -7.01
C ARG A 146 -0.49 -8.91 -5.55
N THR A 147 0.66 -8.82 -4.91
CA THR A 147 0.77 -8.21 -3.58
C THR A 147 0.20 -6.80 -3.62
N VAL A 148 -0.76 -6.54 -2.75
CA VAL A 148 -1.41 -5.23 -2.62
C VAL A 148 -0.85 -4.53 -1.40
N PHE A 149 -0.49 -3.27 -1.59
CA PHE A 149 -0.01 -2.38 -0.55
C PHE A 149 -1.08 -1.38 -0.15
N TRP A 150 -0.96 -0.87 1.05
CA TRP A 150 -1.72 0.32 1.44
C TRP A 150 -1.01 1.57 0.88
N PRO A 151 -1.74 2.60 0.41
CA PRO A 151 -1.13 3.75 -0.25
C PRO A 151 0.03 4.41 0.51
N THR A 152 -0.13 4.67 1.82
CA THR A 152 0.93 5.28 2.64
C THR A 152 2.10 4.34 2.92
N ALA A 153 1.90 3.03 2.87
CA ALA A 153 2.96 2.03 3.04
C ALA A 153 3.86 1.87 1.80
N VAL A 154 3.46 2.38 0.62
CA VAL A 154 4.25 2.20 -0.61
C VAL A 154 5.58 2.94 -0.57
N ALA A 155 5.59 4.17 -0.06
CA ALA A 155 6.84 4.92 0.09
C ALA A 155 7.81 4.20 1.03
N LEU A 156 7.31 3.64 2.12
CA LEU A 156 8.07 2.84 3.06
C LEU A 156 8.58 1.55 2.41
N ALA A 157 7.72 0.85 1.66
CA ALA A 157 8.09 -0.36 0.92
C ALA A 157 9.21 -0.06 -0.10
N LEU A 158 9.12 1.05 -0.83
CA LEU A 158 10.18 1.48 -1.75
C LEU A 158 11.49 1.78 -1.02
N ALA A 159 11.44 2.50 0.10
CA ALA A 159 12.63 2.86 0.87
C ALA A 159 13.35 1.63 1.44
N LEU A 160 12.61 0.61 1.85
CA LEU A 160 13.13 -0.59 2.52
C LEU A 160 13.51 -1.71 1.55
N ALA A 161 12.78 -1.87 0.44
CA ALA A 161 12.92 -3.06 -0.42
C ALA A 161 14.19 -3.10 -1.28
N ALA A 162 14.70 -1.97 -1.73
CA ALA A 162 15.92 -1.95 -2.55
C ALA A 162 16.39 -0.51 -2.67
N ARG A 163 17.40 -0.11 -1.96
CA ARG A 163 18.06 1.20 -2.12
C ARG A 163 17.60 1.89 -3.42
N PRO A 164 16.56 2.74 -3.35
CA PRO A 164 15.90 3.26 -4.54
C PRO A 164 16.93 3.98 -5.41
N LYS A 165 16.95 3.65 -6.71
CA LYS A 165 17.94 4.21 -7.64
C LYS A 165 17.33 5.43 -8.32
N ILE A 166 18.04 6.56 -8.30
CA ILE A 166 17.67 7.78 -9.00
C ILE A 166 17.42 7.47 -10.50
N GLY A 167 16.35 8.04 -11.04
CA GLY A 167 15.93 7.85 -12.43
C GLY A 167 15.17 6.54 -12.71
N ARG A 168 14.95 5.68 -11.72
CA ARG A 168 14.12 4.48 -11.89
C ARG A 168 12.67 4.73 -11.49
N THR A 169 11.76 4.07 -12.19
CA THR A 169 10.34 4.01 -11.89
C THR A 169 9.99 2.62 -11.35
N TYR A 170 9.29 2.59 -10.24
CA TYR A 170 8.82 1.38 -9.57
C TYR A 170 7.29 1.33 -9.65
N ARG A 171 6.73 0.12 -9.82
CA ARG A 171 5.29 -0.09 -9.94
C ARG A 171 4.80 -0.91 -8.78
N TYR A 172 3.74 -0.43 -8.15
CA TYR A 172 3.09 -1.08 -7.02
C TYR A 172 1.59 -1.19 -7.28
N SER A 173 1.00 -2.29 -6.82
CA SER A 173 -0.45 -2.43 -6.75
C SER A 173 -0.91 -1.94 -5.39
N ILE A 174 -1.81 -0.96 -5.36
CA ILE A 174 -2.43 -0.46 -4.14
C ILE A 174 -3.92 -0.78 -4.13
N TYR A 175 -4.52 -0.79 -2.96
CA TYR A 175 -5.98 -0.79 -2.82
C TYR A 175 -6.43 0.62 -2.45
N ASP A 176 -7.32 1.18 -3.27
CA ASP A 176 -7.99 2.44 -2.97
C ASP A 176 -9.37 2.16 -2.37
N PRO A 177 -9.58 2.44 -1.06
CA PRO A 177 -10.85 2.19 -0.39
C PRO A 177 -11.97 3.13 -0.86
N THR A 178 -11.65 4.21 -1.57
CA THR A 178 -12.64 5.17 -2.09
C THR A 178 -13.27 4.70 -3.40
N THR A 179 -12.49 4.04 -4.25
CA THR A 179 -12.95 3.46 -5.53
C THR A 179 -13.36 1.99 -5.38
N GLY A 180 -12.89 1.33 -4.31
CA GLY A 180 -13.16 -0.09 -4.06
C GLY A 180 -12.36 -1.04 -4.96
N THR A 181 -11.35 -0.55 -5.68
CA THR A 181 -10.59 -1.33 -6.66
C THR A 181 -9.09 -1.30 -6.41
N PRO A 182 -8.37 -2.40 -6.75
CA PRO A 182 -6.91 -2.35 -6.83
C PRO A 182 -6.47 -1.48 -8.01
N GLU A 183 -5.50 -0.60 -7.76
CA GLU A 183 -4.93 0.30 -8.75
C GLU A 183 -3.41 0.10 -8.85
N GLU A 184 -2.84 0.38 -10.02
CA GLU A 184 -1.39 0.38 -10.22
C GLU A 184 -0.86 1.82 -10.14
N ILE A 185 0.05 2.07 -9.22
CA ILE A 185 0.74 3.35 -9.11
C ILE A 185 2.21 3.22 -9.54
N GLN A 186 2.76 4.33 -10.02
CA GLN A 186 4.16 4.43 -10.43
C GLN A 186 4.86 5.47 -9.57
N LEU A 187 5.97 5.08 -8.96
CA LEU A 187 6.84 5.97 -8.20
C LEU A 187 8.15 6.18 -8.95
N ALA A 188 8.45 7.41 -9.33
CA ALA A 188 9.72 7.79 -9.91
C ALA A 188 10.65 8.34 -8.81
N VAL A 189 11.89 7.85 -8.77
CA VAL A 189 12.90 8.34 -7.84
C VAL A 189 13.66 9.48 -8.52
N GLY A 190 13.46 10.70 -8.03
CA GLY A 190 14.14 11.90 -8.47
C GLY A 190 15.48 12.11 -7.75
N ALA A 191 16.31 13.04 -8.29
CA ALA A 191 17.42 13.64 -7.54
C ALA A 191 16.86 14.81 -6.71
N GLU A 192 17.42 15.03 -5.52
CA GLU A 192 17.24 16.26 -4.75
C GLU A 192 18.00 17.42 -5.40
#